data_c408e20bd70679b9ed1e6fe2681787aa
#
_entry.id   c408e20bd70679b9ed1e6fe2681787aa
#
_cell.length_a   1.000
_cell.length_b   1.000
_cell.length_c   1.000
_cell.angle_alpha   90.00
_cell.angle_beta   90.00
_cell.angle_gamma   90.00
#
_symmetry.space_group_name_H-M   'P 1'
#
loop_
_entity.id
_entity.type
_entity.pdbx_description
1 polymer ?
#
loop_
_entity_poly.entity_id
_entity_poly.type
_entity_poly.pdbx_seq_one_letter_code
_entity_poly.pdbx_strand_id
1 'polypeptide(L)'
;GIIVAFGLLVYADKNIDMDRTVIILTWVLFAVYSAGILGLGLVRGKGRFAVAAILSVLCLTEIVFSAAKGYESNGTVNILDYYGDAASVQAAIDSVKTGHFPYRTELNNTKVVDESTYYNMQGVSLFGSTVSNDLVNAMHGLGFYTGANEFLFDGANPVSSSVLGIRYLFRRQDEHMSY
;
A
#
# COMPACT_ATOMS: atom_id res chain seq x y z
N GLY A 1 -14.80 17.91 23.34
CA GLY A 1 -15.66 16.72 23.48
C GLY A 1 -15.35 15.63 22.47
N ILE A 2 -15.64 15.79 21.17
CA ILE A 2 -15.55 14.73 20.15
C ILE A 2 -14.13 14.20 19.96
N ILE A 3 -13.13 15.06 19.91
CA ILE A 3 -11.72 14.66 19.72
C ILE A 3 -11.21 13.82 20.88
N VAL A 4 -11.57 14.20 22.12
CA VAL A 4 -11.20 13.44 23.32
C VAL A 4 -11.88 12.07 23.32
N ALA A 5 -13.17 12.02 22.98
CA ALA A 5 -13.89 10.76 22.87
C ALA A 5 -13.30 9.84 21.80
N PHE A 6 -12.94 10.38 20.63
CA PHE A 6 -12.30 9.63 19.56
C PHE A 6 -10.92 9.09 19.98
N GLY A 7 -10.10 9.91 20.63
CA GLY A 7 -8.80 9.47 21.14
C GLY A 7 -8.92 8.38 22.22
N LEU A 8 -9.92 8.46 23.09
CA LEU A 8 -10.19 7.42 24.07
C LEU A 8 -10.67 6.12 23.41
N LEU A 9 -11.49 6.21 22.36
CA LEU A 9 -11.92 5.05 21.57
C LEU A 9 -10.74 4.37 20.90
N VAL A 10 -9.86 5.12 20.24
CA VAL A 10 -8.63 4.59 19.62
C VAL A 10 -7.72 3.95 20.67
N TYR A 11 -7.57 4.56 21.84
CA TYR A 11 -6.78 3.99 22.93
C TYR A 11 -7.37 2.69 23.50
N ALA A 12 -8.69 2.58 23.54
CA ALA A 12 -9.41 1.43 24.07
C ALA A 12 -9.52 0.27 23.05
N ASP A 13 -9.34 0.53 21.76
CA ASP A 13 -9.44 -0.48 20.73
C ASP A 13 -8.15 -1.33 20.67
N LYS A 14 -8.28 -2.58 21.14
CA LYS A 14 -7.19 -3.56 21.16
C LYS A 14 -6.75 -4.03 19.77
N ASN A 15 -7.53 -3.75 18.73
CA ASN A 15 -7.22 -4.14 17.36
C ASN A 15 -6.32 -3.10 16.65
N ILE A 16 -6.11 -1.93 17.25
CA ILE A 16 -5.21 -0.91 16.72
C ILE A 16 -3.86 -1.09 17.40
N ASP A 17 -2.93 -1.72 16.70
CA ASP A 17 -1.53 -1.88 17.15
C ASP A 17 -0.75 -0.56 16.95
N MET A 18 -1.06 0.42 17.79
CA MET A 18 -0.37 1.71 17.82
C MET A 18 0.65 1.74 18.95
N ASP A 19 1.86 2.22 18.63
CA ASP A 19 2.89 2.46 19.65
C ASP A 19 2.35 3.43 20.72
N ARG A 20 2.41 3.01 21.98
CA ARG A 20 1.99 3.81 23.13
C ARG A 20 2.67 5.17 23.18
N THR A 21 3.92 5.24 22.72
CA THR A 21 4.68 6.49 22.65
C THR A 21 4.01 7.49 21.71
N VAL A 22 3.52 7.03 20.55
CA VAL A 22 2.80 7.85 19.58
C VAL A 22 1.51 8.38 20.17
N ILE A 23 0.76 7.54 20.88
CA ILE A 23 -0.50 7.95 21.55
C ILE A 23 -0.24 9.02 22.59
N ILE A 24 0.75 8.83 23.48
CA ILE A 24 1.11 9.80 24.51
C ILE A 24 1.56 11.13 23.88
N LEU A 25 2.43 11.07 22.85
CA LEU A 25 2.91 12.27 22.17
C LEU A 25 1.76 13.05 21.53
N THR A 26 0.82 12.36 20.90
CA THR A 26 -0.38 12.98 20.31
C THR A 26 -1.21 13.73 21.37
N TRP A 27 -1.40 13.13 22.53
CA TRP A 27 -2.13 13.80 23.64
C TRP A 27 -1.38 15.00 24.19
N VAL A 28 -0.07 14.92 24.34
CA VAL A 28 0.77 16.03 24.77
C VAL A 28 0.70 17.19 23.78
N LEU A 29 0.84 16.91 22.50
CA LEU A 29 0.72 17.92 21.44
C LEU A 29 -0.66 18.56 21.42
N PHE A 30 -1.71 17.76 21.56
CA PHE A 30 -3.08 18.25 21.65
C PHE A 30 -3.28 19.22 22.83
N ALA A 31 -2.72 18.88 24.00
CA ALA A 31 -2.80 19.75 25.18
C ALA A 31 -2.02 21.07 24.96
N VAL A 32 -0.82 21.01 24.36
CA VAL A 32 0.00 22.17 24.05
C VAL A 32 -0.69 23.10 23.04
N TYR A 33 -1.25 22.55 21.96
CA TYR A 33 -2.00 23.37 20.99
C TYR A 33 -3.25 23.99 21.61
N SER A 34 -3.98 23.23 22.42
CA SER A 34 -5.18 23.75 23.11
C SER A 34 -4.82 24.91 24.04
N ALA A 35 -3.76 24.76 24.84
CA ALA A 35 -3.27 25.81 25.71
C ALA A 35 -2.76 27.04 24.92
N GLY A 36 -2.07 26.83 23.81
CA GLY A 36 -1.62 27.88 22.91
C GLY A 36 -2.77 28.67 22.28
N ILE A 37 -3.80 27.99 21.81
CA ILE A 37 -5.00 28.63 21.24
C ILE A 37 -5.75 29.46 22.31
N LEU A 38 -5.90 28.93 23.52
CA LEU A 38 -6.47 29.67 24.65
C LEU A 38 -5.60 30.88 24.99
N GLY A 39 -4.27 30.72 25.00
CA GLY A 39 -3.33 31.81 25.20
C GLY A 39 -3.46 32.92 24.17
N LEU A 40 -3.69 32.61 22.90
CA LEU A 40 -3.96 33.59 21.84
C LEU A 40 -5.21 34.44 22.11
N GLY A 41 -6.20 33.89 22.83
CA GLY A 41 -7.39 34.62 23.24
C GLY A 41 -7.14 35.54 24.44
N LEU A 42 -6.21 35.19 25.32
CA LEU A 42 -5.92 35.93 26.56
C LEU A 42 -4.85 37.01 26.38
N VAL A 43 -3.85 36.76 25.53
CA VAL A 43 -2.72 37.66 25.31
C VAL A 43 -3.07 38.72 24.27
N ARG A 44 -2.72 40.00 24.54
CA ARG A 44 -2.98 41.15 23.66
C ARG A 44 -1.66 41.77 23.14
N GLY A 45 -1.76 42.50 22.05
CA GLY A 45 -0.63 43.23 21.49
C GLY A 45 0.45 42.32 20.90
N LYS A 46 1.72 42.71 21.08
CA LYS A 46 2.89 42.00 20.50
C LYS A 46 3.05 40.57 21.02
N GLY A 47 2.59 40.27 22.23
CA GLY A 47 2.63 38.95 22.79
C GLY A 47 1.81 37.91 21.99
N ARG A 48 0.71 38.34 21.38
CA ARG A 48 -0.10 37.49 20.54
C ARG A 48 0.67 36.97 19.31
N PHE A 49 1.46 37.82 18.68
CA PHE A 49 2.31 37.43 17.56
C PHE A 49 3.40 36.43 17.98
N ALA A 50 3.97 36.61 19.17
CA ALA A 50 4.96 35.66 19.71
C ALA A 50 4.35 34.26 19.93
N VAL A 51 3.17 34.20 20.56
CA VAL A 51 2.46 32.91 20.76
C VAL A 51 2.11 32.27 19.41
N ALA A 52 1.61 33.04 18.46
CA ALA A 52 1.30 32.52 17.12
C ALA A 52 2.57 32.01 16.40
N ALA A 53 3.69 32.71 16.49
CA ALA A 53 4.95 32.27 15.90
C ALA A 53 5.45 30.96 16.53
N ILE A 54 5.39 30.83 17.87
CA ILE A 54 5.77 29.60 18.57
C ILE A 54 4.90 28.42 18.11
N LEU A 55 3.58 28.61 18.05
CA LEU A 55 2.66 27.56 17.57
C LEU A 55 2.94 27.17 16.11
N SER A 56 3.25 28.15 15.26
CA SER A 56 3.59 27.88 13.86
C SER A 56 4.88 27.08 13.73
N VAL A 57 5.91 27.42 14.49
CA VAL A 57 7.16 26.66 14.51
C VAL A 57 6.94 25.24 15.01
N LEU A 58 6.16 25.07 16.09
CA LEU A 58 5.82 23.75 16.62
C LEU A 58 5.08 22.91 15.58
N CYS A 59 4.09 23.48 14.89
CA CYS A 59 3.33 22.80 13.84
C CYS A 59 4.23 22.37 12.67
N LEU A 60 5.12 23.25 12.20
CA LEU A 60 6.08 22.92 11.14
C LEU A 60 7.02 21.79 11.58
N THR A 61 7.51 21.83 12.81
CA THR A 61 8.39 20.77 13.35
C THR A 61 7.66 19.43 13.40
N GLU A 62 6.41 19.41 13.83
CA GLU A 62 5.57 18.20 13.86
C GLU A 62 5.36 17.64 12.45
N ILE A 63 5.02 18.49 11.48
CA ILE A 63 4.84 18.07 10.08
C ILE A 63 6.11 17.44 9.53
N VAL A 64 7.26 18.08 9.72
CA VAL A 64 8.54 17.56 9.24
C VAL A 64 8.89 16.23 9.91
N PHE A 65 8.70 16.15 11.24
CA PHE A 65 8.96 14.91 11.98
C PHE A 65 8.04 13.77 11.54
N SER A 66 6.74 14.05 11.40
CA SER A 66 5.76 13.05 10.95
C SER A 66 6.03 12.59 9.52
N ALA A 67 6.40 13.52 8.63
CA ALA A 67 6.77 13.18 7.26
C ALA A 67 8.04 12.30 7.21
N ALA A 68 9.06 12.64 8.00
CA ALA A 68 10.29 11.86 8.08
C ALA A 68 10.02 10.44 8.62
N LYS A 69 9.21 10.32 9.67
CA LYS A 69 8.82 9.02 10.23
C LYS A 69 7.96 8.20 9.26
N GLY A 70 7.04 8.83 8.58
CA GLY A 70 6.24 8.17 7.54
C GLY A 70 7.11 7.66 6.38
N TYR A 71 8.12 8.44 5.98
CA TYR A 71 9.07 8.03 4.95
C TYR A 71 9.93 6.84 5.41
N GLU A 72 10.45 6.88 6.65
CA GLU A 72 11.20 5.76 7.23
C GLU A 72 10.36 4.48 7.33
N SER A 73 9.09 4.58 7.74
CA SER A 73 8.22 3.41 7.94
C SER A 73 7.78 2.77 6.64
N ASN A 74 7.67 3.54 5.56
CA ASN A 74 7.31 2.99 4.24
C ASN A 74 8.45 2.17 3.60
N GLY A 75 9.68 2.31 4.13
CA GLY A 75 10.84 1.66 3.56
C GLY A 75 11.22 2.23 2.18
N THR A 76 12.31 1.74 1.67
CA THR A 76 12.75 2.05 0.31
C THR A 76 13.11 0.75 -0.39
N VAL A 77 12.66 0.58 -1.62
CA VAL A 77 13.04 -0.53 -2.48
C VAL A 77 14.04 -0.01 -3.50
N ASN A 78 15.12 -0.75 -3.72
CA ASN A 78 16.06 -0.42 -4.78
C ASN A 78 15.34 -0.60 -6.13
N ILE A 79 15.33 0.44 -6.93
CA ILE A 79 14.69 0.41 -8.26
C ILE A 79 15.25 -0.69 -9.17
N LEU A 80 16.53 -1.06 -9.01
CA LEU A 80 17.14 -2.15 -9.76
C LEU A 80 16.61 -3.53 -9.34
N ASP A 81 16.26 -3.71 -8.06
CA ASP A 81 15.63 -4.94 -7.58
C ASP A 81 14.26 -5.12 -8.20
N TYR A 82 13.59 -4.01 -8.51
CA TYR A 82 12.28 -4.02 -9.14
C TYR A 82 12.36 -4.20 -10.66
N TYR A 83 13.22 -3.43 -11.33
CA TYR A 83 13.28 -3.37 -12.79
C TYR A 83 14.47 -4.12 -13.42
N GLY A 84 15.40 -4.67 -12.61
CA GLY A 84 16.65 -5.24 -13.12
C GLY A 84 16.47 -6.39 -14.12
N ASP A 85 15.37 -7.13 -14.02
CA ASP A 85 15.01 -8.23 -14.93
C ASP A 85 13.96 -7.85 -15.98
N ALA A 86 13.44 -6.61 -15.95
CA ALA A 86 12.30 -6.20 -16.77
C ALA A 86 12.52 -6.41 -18.27
N ALA A 87 13.72 -6.13 -18.78
CA ALA A 87 14.03 -6.30 -20.20
C ALA A 87 14.00 -7.78 -20.63
N SER A 88 14.49 -8.69 -19.79
CA SER A 88 14.48 -10.13 -20.08
C SER A 88 13.08 -10.72 -20.00
N VAL A 89 12.29 -10.30 -19.01
CA VAL A 89 10.88 -10.68 -18.87
C VAL A 89 10.08 -10.18 -20.07
N GLN A 90 10.26 -8.91 -20.46
CA GLN A 90 9.57 -8.35 -21.64
C GLN A 90 9.94 -9.11 -22.93
N ALA A 91 11.22 -9.41 -23.14
CA ALA A 91 11.68 -10.16 -24.31
C ALA A 91 11.07 -11.58 -24.35
N ALA A 92 10.98 -12.26 -23.22
CA ALA A 92 10.33 -13.56 -23.12
C ALA A 92 8.84 -13.48 -23.48
N ILE A 93 8.12 -12.51 -22.94
CA ILE A 93 6.70 -12.28 -23.23
C ILE A 93 6.51 -11.96 -24.72
N ASP A 94 7.33 -11.09 -25.28
CA ASP A 94 7.23 -10.70 -26.69
C ASP A 94 7.52 -11.85 -27.65
N SER A 95 8.36 -12.81 -27.24
CA SER A 95 8.68 -14.00 -28.05
C SER A 95 7.46 -14.89 -28.32
N VAL A 96 6.43 -14.84 -27.47
CA VAL A 96 5.21 -15.65 -27.60
C VAL A 96 4.01 -14.82 -28.08
N LYS A 97 4.14 -13.51 -28.24
CA LYS A 97 3.08 -12.67 -28.81
C LYS A 97 2.85 -13.00 -30.27
N THR A 98 1.91 -13.88 -30.53
CA THR A 98 1.45 -14.20 -31.90
C THR A 98 0.13 -13.46 -32.15
N GLY A 99 0.07 -12.64 -33.20
CA GLY A 99 -1.01 -11.69 -33.45
C GLY A 99 -2.40 -12.28 -33.75
N HIS A 100 -2.67 -13.58 -33.58
CA HIS A 100 -3.85 -14.20 -34.16
C HIS A 100 -4.81 -14.95 -33.22
N PHE A 101 -4.54 -15.05 -31.90
CA PHE A 101 -5.49 -15.76 -31.04
C PHE A 101 -5.54 -15.17 -29.62
N PRO A 102 -6.77 -15.03 -29.03
CA PRO A 102 -6.91 -14.60 -27.66
C PRO A 102 -6.41 -15.72 -26.72
N TYR A 103 -5.20 -15.62 -26.25
CA TYR A 103 -4.67 -16.46 -25.17
C TYR A 103 -4.20 -15.56 -24.03
N ARG A 104 -4.17 -16.12 -22.85
CA ARG A 104 -3.62 -15.45 -21.67
C ARG A 104 -2.23 -15.95 -21.35
N THR A 105 -1.46 -15.06 -20.76
CA THR A 105 -0.09 -15.32 -20.30
C THR A 105 -0.01 -14.93 -18.84
N GLU A 106 0.57 -15.79 -18.01
CA GLU A 106 0.81 -15.48 -16.62
C GLU A 106 2.29 -15.51 -16.28
N LEU A 107 2.64 -14.72 -15.27
CA LEU A 107 3.97 -14.66 -14.71
C LEU A 107 3.90 -15.16 -13.27
N ASN A 108 4.60 -16.25 -12.99
CA ASN A 108 4.77 -16.76 -11.63
C ASN A 108 5.92 -16.03 -10.93
N ASN A 109 5.88 -15.92 -9.61
CA ASN A 109 6.81 -15.12 -8.81
C ASN A 109 6.78 -13.64 -9.24
N THR A 110 5.58 -13.06 -9.23
CA THR A 110 5.36 -11.64 -9.54
C THR A 110 5.96 -10.76 -8.44
N LYS A 111 6.54 -9.63 -8.82
CA LYS A 111 7.03 -8.61 -7.89
C LYS A 111 5.92 -7.70 -7.39
N VAL A 112 4.88 -7.54 -8.19
CA VAL A 112 3.61 -6.86 -7.85
C VAL A 112 2.46 -7.55 -8.55
N VAL A 113 1.27 -7.39 -8.01
CA VAL A 113 0.06 -8.07 -8.50
C VAL A 113 -0.28 -7.69 -9.94
N ASP A 114 -0.07 -6.43 -10.33
CA ASP A 114 -0.46 -5.90 -11.64
C ASP A 114 0.69 -5.92 -12.68
N GLU A 115 1.65 -6.82 -12.57
CA GLU A 115 2.74 -6.93 -13.55
C GLU A 115 2.24 -7.23 -14.97
N SER A 116 1.07 -7.85 -15.10
CA SER A 116 0.42 -8.05 -16.38
C SER A 116 0.20 -6.73 -17.14
N THR A 117 -0.18 -5.70 -16.44
CA THR A 117 -0.35 -4.34 -16.99
C THR A 117 0.99 -3.73 -17.38
N TYR A 118 2.00 -3.88 -16.51
CA TYR A 118 3.34 -3.32 -16.76
C TYR A 118 3.98 -3.89 -18.03
N TYR A 119 3.86 -5.20 -18.25
CA TYR A 119 4.41 -5.87 -19.43
C TYR A 119 3.46 -5.91 -20.63
N ASN A 120 2.31 -5.24 -20.54
CA ASN A 120 1.28 -5.26 -21.59
C ASN A 120 0.97 -6.69 -22.07
N MET A 121 0.76 -7.59 -21.11
CA MET A 121 0.37 -8.97 -21.34
C MET A 121 -1.09 -9.19 -20.92
N GLN A 122 -1.74 -10.17 -21.54
CA GLN A 122 -3.11 -10.55 -21.18
C GLN A 122 -3.06 -11.54 -20.01
N GLY A 123 -2.84 -11.02 -18.79
CA GLY A 123 -2.85 -11.81 -17.57
C GLY A 123 -4.25 -12.07 -17.04
N VAL A 124 -4.30 -12.89 -15.98
CA VAL A 124 -5.51 -13.11 -15.17
C VAL A 124 -5.35 -12.47 -13.80
N SER A 125 -4.14 -12.50 -13.25
CA SER A 125 -3.83 -11.87 -11.96
C SER A 125 -4.21 -10.39 -11.95
N LEU A 126 -4.88 -9.96 -10.88
CA LEU A 126 -5.45 -8.62 -10.79
C LEU A 126 -5.46 -8.12 -9.35
N PHE A 127 -5.09 -6.86 -9.17
CA PHE A 127 -5.43 -6.06 -8.01
C PHE A 127 -6.33 -4.90 -8.45
N GLY A 128 -7.42 -4.67 -7.73
CA GLY A 128 -8.28 -3.53 -8.05
C GLY A 128 -9.25 -3.20 -6.93
N SER A 129 -9.24 -1.95 -6.48
CA SER A 129 -10.10 -1.48 -5.38
C SER A 129 -11.61 -1.65 -5.65
N THR A 130 -11.99 -1.94 -6.89
CA THR A 130 -13.38 -2.14 -7.34
C THR A 130 -13.70 -3.60 -7.71
N VAL A 131 -12.80 -4.53 -7.45
CA VAL A 131 -13.03 -5.96 -7.71
C VAL A 131 -14.16 -6.46 -6.83
N SER A 132 -15.13 -7.17 -7.42
CA SER A 132 -16.23 -7.75 -6.66
C SER A 132 -15.78 -8.96 -5.85
N ASN A 133 -16.34 -9.11 -4.65
CA ASN A 133 -16.10 -10.28 -3.82
C ASN A 133 -16.51 -11.60 -4.50
N ASP A 134 -17.52 -11.57 -5.35
CA ASP A 134 -17.96 -12.76 -6.10
C ASP A 134 -16.88 -13.23 -7.07
N LEU A 135 -16.21 -12.30 -7.75
CA LEU A 135 -15.09 -12.64 -8.63
C LEU A 135 -13.90 -13.19 -7.83
N VAL A 136 -13.55 -12.55 -6.71
CA VAL A 136 -12.47 -13.03 -5.83
C VAL A 136 -12.77 -14.45 -5.34
N ASN A 137 -13.99 -14.71 -4.89
CA ASN A 137 -14.42 -16.04 -4.44
C ASN A 137 -14.40 -17.07 -5.56
N ALA A 138 -14.81 -16.70 -6.77
CA ALA A 138 -14.74 -17.56 -7.94
C ALA A 138 -13.30 -17.94 -8.30
N MET A 139 -12.37 -16.97 -8.25
CA MET A 139 -10.96 -17.20 -8.50
C MET A 139 -10.32 -18.06 -7.41
N HIS A 140 -10.72 -17.88 -6.14
CA HIS A 140 -10.33 -18.77 -5.04
C HIS A 140 -10.77 -20.21 -5.32
N GLY A 141 -12.01 -20.41 -5.76
CA GLY A 141 -12.53 -21.74 -6.15
C GLY A 141 -11.77 -22.39 -7.31
N LEU A 142 -11.13 -21.60 -8.17
CA LEU A 142 -10.27 -22.06 -9.26
C LEU A 142 -8.81 -22.33 -8.83
N GLY A 143 -8.47 -22.10 -7.56
CA GLY A 143 -7.15 -22.38 -6.99
C GLY A 143 -6.17 -21.22 -7.08
N PHE A 144 -6.65 -19.99 -7.24
CA PHE A 144 -5.83 -18.79 -7.17
C PHE A 144 -5.61 -18.37 -5.72
N TYR A 145 -4.45 -17.79 -5.43
CA TYR A 145 -4.29 -17.02 -4.20
C TYR A 145 -5.22 -15.80 -4.25
N THR A 146 -5.90 -15.49 -3.14
CA THR A 146 -6.83 -14.36 -3.07
C THR A 146 -6.64 -13.55 -1.81
N GLY A 147 -6.65 -12.22 -1.95
CA GLY A 147 -6.73 -11.24 -0.88
C GLY A 147 -8.06 -10.47 -0.91
N ALA A 148 -8.13 -9.36 -0.19
CA ALA A 148 -9.37 -8.58 -0.08
C ALA A 148 -9.87 -8.03 -1.42
N ASN A 149 -8.94 -7.59 -2.28
CA ASN A 149 -9.24 -6.93 -3.56
C ASN A 149 -8.34 -7.46 -4.68
N GLU A 150 -7.84 -8.69 -4.54
CA GLU A 150 -6.85 -9.24 -5.45
C GLU A 150 -6.98 -10.75 -5.60
N PHE A 151 -6.49 -11.23 -6.72
CA PHE A 151 -6.21 -12.64 -6.94
C PHE A 151 -4.97 -12.80 -7.82
N LEU A 152 -4.16 -13.81 -7.50
CA LEU A 152 -2.89 -14.12 -8.14
C LEU A 152 -2.88 -15.53 -8.64
N PHE A 153 -2.24 -15.72 -9.79
CA PHE A 153 -1.93 -17.05 -10.32
C PHE A 153 -0.82 -17.69 -9.48
N ASP A 154 -1.21 -18.23 -8.33
CA ASP A 154 -0.32 -18.98 -7.46
C ASP A 154 -1.03 -20.26 -7.01
N GLY A 155 -0.50 -21.41 -7.42
CA GLY A 155 -1.12 -22.70 -7.12
C GLY A 155 -2.27 -23.13 -8.02
N ALA A 156 -2.63 -22.37 -9.07
CA ALA A 156 -3.62 -22.80 -10.05
C ALA A 156 -3.18 -24.08 -10.77
N ASN A 157 -4.15 -24.93 -11.10
CA ASN A 157 -3.91 -26.22 -11.72
C ASN A 157 -4.12 -26.17 -13.25
N PRO A 158 -3.72 -27.23 -14.00
CA PRO A 158 -3.88 -27.27 -15.45
C PRO A 158 -5.33 -27.12 -15.93
N VAL A 159 -6.32 -27.52 -15.12
CA VAL A 159 -7.73 -27.43 -15.48
C VAL A 159 -8.17 -25.96 -15.43
N SER A 160 -7.90 -25.25 -14.34
CA SER A 160 -8.22 -23.82 -14.23
C SER A 160 -7.46 -22.98 -15.26
N SER A 161 -6.20 -23.32 -15.55
CA SER A 161 -5.43 -22.69 -16.61
C SER A 161 -6.07 -22.86 -17.98
N SER A 162 -6.57 -24.08 -18.29
CA SER A 162 -7.27 -24.35 -19.55
C SER A 162 -8.60 -23.59 -19.64
N VAL A 163 -9.39 -23.57 -18.57
CA VAL A 163 -10.67 -22.87 -18.52
C VAL A 163 -10.48 -21.36 -18.75
N LEU A 164 -9.41 -20.79 -18.17
CA LEU A 164 -9.09 -19.37 -18.30
C LEU A 164 -8.29 -19.03 -19.57
N GLY A 165 -7.93 -20.00 -20.38
CA GLY A 165 -7.18 -19.80 -21.62
C GLY A 165 -5.73 -19.37 -21.40
N ILE A 166 -5.13 -19.76 -20.28
CA ILE A 166 -3.72 -19.49 -19.99
C ILE A 166 -2.88 -20.48 -20.79
N ARG A 167 -2.18 -19.97 -21.78
CA ARG A 167 -1.37 -20.78 -22.70
C ARG A 167 0.10 -20.79 -22.32
N TYR A 168 0.61 -19.68 -21.81
CA TYR A 168 2.01 -19.53 -21.44
C TYR A 168 2.11 -19.12 -19.98
N LEU A 169 2.98 -19.81 -19.27
CA LEU A 169 3.34 -19.50 -17.90
C LEU A 169 4.85 -19.23 -17.86
N PHE A 170 5.23 -18.01 -17.56
CA PHE A 170 6.60 -17.63 -17.31
C PHE A 170 6.91 -17.71 -15.83
N ARG A 171 8.11 -18.13 -15.50
CA ARG A 171 8.59 -18.19 -14.13
C ARG A 171 9.90 -17.43 -14.02
N ARG A 172 9.99 -16.49 -13.06
CA ARG A 172 11.26 -15.90 -12.67
C ARG A 172 12.12 -16.93 -11.97
N GLN A 173 13.43 -16.85 -12.20
CA GLN A 173 14.39 -17.73 -11.55
C GLN A 173 14.78 -17.28 -10.15
N ASP A 174 14.56 -16.01 -9.82
CA ASP A 174 14.92 -15.46 -8.51
C ASP A 174 13.90 -15.89 -7.43
N GLU A 175 14.40 -16.73 -6.52
CA GLU A 175 13.61 -17.35 -5.44
C GLU A 175 13.37 -16.41 -4.23
N HIS A 176 13.80 -15.16 -4.29
CA HIS A 176 13.80 -14.26 -3.13
C HIS A 176 12.81 -13.10 -3.27
N MET A 177 11.54 -13.40 -3.26
CA MET A 177 10.52 -12.44 -2.86
C MET A 177 9.66 -13.06 -1.78
N SER A 178 10.02 -12.75 -0.54
CA SER A 178 9.12 -12.93 0.61
C SER A 178 8.23 -11.68 0.67
N TYR A 179 6.94 -11.87 0.56
CA TYR A 179 5.92 -10.88 0.89
C TYR A 179 5.88 -10.66 2.41
#